data_5bc518ad872a2e7f9020ac42586997ed
#
_entry.id   5bc518ad872a2e7f9020ac42586997ed
#
_cell.length_a   1.000
_cell.length_b   1.000
_cell.length_c   1.000
_cell.angle_alpha   90.00
_cell.angle_beta   90.00
_cell.angle_gamma   90.00
#
_symmetry.space_group_name_H-M   'P 1'
#
loop_
_entity.id
_entity.type
_entity.pdbx_description
1 polymer ?
#
loop_
_entity_poly.entity_id
_entity_poly.type
_entity_poly.pdbx_seq_one_letter_code
_entity_poly.pdbx_strand_id
1 'polypeptide(L)'
;MATKPQSRTRIRDKRTKSSSKAAWSGRLKTKAAWSGRFAEPVSEQVKRFTASVGFDKRLAAHDIRGSLAHARMLRAAGIIGATDLRAIERGFATIAREIASGRFAWSIDAEDVHMNIERRLTALAGGAGKRLHTARSRNDQVATDVRLWLRDEIDAILGLLVRLQTALVDAAERHAATVMPGFTHLQVAQPVTFGHHLLAYFEMFERDRARLRDCRGRVDVLPLGAAALAGTTFPIDRERVARELGFASVARNSLDAVSDRDFAIEFCAAASLVMVHLSRLCEELILWMNPRFGFVALPDRFCTGSSIMPQKKNPDVPELARGKCGRVVGHLVALLMLMKAQPLAYNKDNQEDKEPLFDTADTLRDTLAIFAELVPGIEPRPDAMRAAALQGHATATDLADYLVKKGAAFRDAHEAVAKAVRFADESGRDLAALTLAELRRFSRRIDRDVFRVLTLEGSIAARRHTGGTAPARVRAAARAARRLLRAG
;
A
#
# COMPACT_ATOMS: atom_id res chain seq x y z
N MET A 1 53.91 -52.27 -11.55
CA MET A 1 53.30 -53.59 -11.37
C MET A 1 51.80 -53.41 -11.57
N ALA A 2 51.26 -53.70 -12.76
CA ALA A 2 50.70 -54.96 -13.22
C ALA A 2 49.58 -55.41 -12.28
N THR A 3 48.34 -55.61 -12.62
CA THR A 3 47.72 -56.21 -13.78
C THR A 3 46.18 -56.03 -13.75
N LYS A 4 45.62 -56.03 -14.93
CA LYS A 4 44.21 -56.21 -15.36
C LYS A 4 43.60 -57.57 -14.96
N PRO A 5 42.39 -57.99 -15.48
CA PRO A 5 41.04 -57.37 -15.74
C PRO A 5 39.86 -58.34 -15.45
N GLN A 6 38.65 -57.95 -15.99
CA GLN A 6 37.45 -58.78 -16.29
C GLN A 6 36.35 -58.80 -15.22
N SER A 7 35.07 -58.75 -15.51
CA SER A 7 34.32 -59.38 -16.61
C SER A 7 32.92 -58.70 -16.83
N ARG A 8 32.44 -58.77 -18.07
CA ARG A 8 31.13 -58.36 -18.56
C ARG A 8 30.04 -59.36 -18.13
N THR A 9 28.89 -58.82 -17.73
CA THR A 9 27.65 -59.62 -17.80
C THR A 9 26.56 -58.75 -18.50
N ARG A 10 26.10 -59.20 -19.65
CA ARG A 10 24.96 -58.70 -20.40
C ARG A 10 23.69 -59.20 -19.71
N ILE A 11 22.71 -58.32 -19.45
CA ILE A 11 21.31 -58.69 -19.23
C ILE A 11 20.45 -57.96 -20.24
N ARG A 12 19.57 -58.73 -20.82
CA ARG A 12 18.69 -58.47 -21.96
C ARG A 12 17.62 -57.41 -21.68
N ASP A 13 17.43 -56.62 -22.71
CA ASP A 13 16.35 -55.74 -23.04
C ASP A 13 14.96 -56.37 -22.95
N LYS A 14 14.04 -55.78 -22.17
CA LYS A 14 12.60 -55.99 -22.30
C LYS A 14 11.96 -54.61 -22.60
N ARG A 15 11.68 -54.40 -23.85
CA ARG A 15 10.84 -53.30 -24.35
C ARG A 15 9.45 -53.38 -23.76
N THR A 16 9.08 -52.43 -22.90
CA THR A 16 7.68 -52.09 -22.66
C THR A 16 7.37 -50.80 -23.45
N LYS A 17 6.48 -50.91 -24.43
CA LYS A 17 5.88 -49.82 -25.17
C LYS A 17 5.10 -48.95 -24.21
N SER A 18 5.60 -47.73 -23.83
CA SER A 18 4.83 -46.66 -23.26
C SER A 18 4.44 -45.69 -24.35
N SER A 19 3.17 -45.47 -24.51
CA SER A 19 2.53 -44.55 -25.43
C SER A 19 3.06 -43.13 -25.20
N SER A 20 3.83 -42.62 -26.15
CA SER A 20 4.27 -41.20 -26.18
C SER A 20 3.06 -40.31 -26.40
N LYS A 21 2.66 -39.57 -25.35
CA LYS A 21 1.87 -38.36 -25.52
C LYS A 21 2.73 -37.39 -26.36
N ALA A 22 2.35 -37.20 -27.62
CA ALA A 22 2.97 -36.23 -28.49
C ALA A 22 2.91 -34.84 -27.85
N ALA A 23 4.03 -34.37 -27.30
CA ALA A 23 4.22 -32.98 -27.00
C ALA A 23 4.19 -32.24 -28.35
N TRP A 24 3.30 -31.26 -28.45
CA TRP A 24 3.14 -30.42 -29.64
C TRP A 24 4.39 -29.54 -29.81
N SER A 25 5.41 -30.04 -30.49
CA SER A 25 6.64 -29.32 -30.88
C SER A 25 6.55 -28.81 -32.31
N GLY A 26 5.46 -28.14 -32.64
CA GLY A 26 5.34 -27.38 -33.87
C GLY A 26 6.19 -26.11 -33.77
N ARG A 27 7.45 -26.13 -34.18
CA ARG A 27 8.21 -24.90 -34.50
C ARG A 27 7.55 -24.20 -35.68
N LEU A 28 6.47 -23.47 -35.40
CA LEU A 28 6.02 -22.41 -36.28
C LEU A 28 7.09 -21.31 -36.19
N LYS A 29 7.88 -21.13 -37.25
CA LYS A 29 8.65 -19.89 -37.48
C LYS A 29 7.63 -18.78 -37.72
N THR A 30 6.99 -18.32 -36.65
CA THR A 30 6.04 -17.20 -36.69
C THR A 30 6.85 -15.93 -36.70
N LYS A 31 6.90 -15.27 -37.86
CA LYS A 31 7.32 -13.87 -37.95
C LYS A 31 6.46 -13.05 -36.99
N ALA A 32 7.04 -12.11 -36.22
CA ALA A 32 6.26 -11.17 -35.43
C ALA A 32 5.24 -10.43 -36.30
N ALA A 33 4.08 -10.07 -35.76
CA ALA A 33 3.00 -9.45 -36.53
C ALA A 33 3.42 -8.19 -37.30
N TRP A 34 4.45 -7.49 -36.85
CA TRP A 34 5.03 -6.27 -37.42
C TRP A 34 6.29 -6.54 -38.29
N SER A 35 6.72 -7.77 -38.46
CA SER A 35 8.00 -8.09 -39.15
C SER A 35 7.93 -8.03 -40.68
N GLY A 36 6.77 -7.71 -41.26
CA GLY A 36 6.60 -7.69 -42.71
C GLY A 36 7.51 -6.73 -43.49
N ARG A 37 7.99 -5.66 -42.82
CA ARG A 37 8.90 -4.66 -43.41
C ARG A 37 10.38 -5.03 -43.25
N PHE A 38 10.73 -5.88 -42.29
CA PHE A 38 12.13 -6.14 -41.95
C PHE A 38 12.69 -7.34 -42.69
N ALA A 39 13.92 -7.20 -43.18
CA ALA A 39 14.62 -8.24 -43.90
C ALA A 39 15.18 -9.34 -42.99
N GLU A 40 15.50 -8.98 -41.73
CA GLU A 40 16.10 -9.87 -40.75
C GLU A 40 15.15 -10.16 -39.57
N PRO A 41 15.20 -11.37 -38.97
CA PRO A 41 14.46 -11.68 -37.79
C PRO A 41 15.08 -10.99 -36.55
N VAL A 42 14.26 -10.70 -35.54
CA VAL A 42 14.72 -10.19 -34.25
C VAL A 42 15.60 -11.23 -33.57
N SER A 43 16.78 -10.82 -33.07
CA SER A 43 17.70 -11.73 -32.36
C SER A 43 17.10 -12.19 -31.00
N GLU A 44 17.52 -13.37 -30.54
CA GLU A 44 17.07 -13.91 -29.24
C GLU A 44 17.43 -12.99 -28.06
N GLN A 45 18.56 -12.29 -28.13
CA GLN A 45 18.97 -11.33 -27.13
C GLN A 45 18.01 -10.13 -27.09
N VAL A 46 17.63 -9.57 -28.23
CA VAL A 46 16.67 -8.47 -28.33
C VAL A 46 15.30 -8.91 -27.81
N LYS A 47 14.82 -10.10 -28.19
CA LYS A 47 13.56 -10.64 -27.67
C LYS A 47 13.53 -10.69 -26.15
N ARG A 48 14.61 -11.20 -25.52
CA ARG A 48 14.72 -11.25 -24.04
C ARG A 48 14.77 -9.87 -23.42
N PHE A 49 15.45 -8.92 -24.04
CA PHE A 49 15.59 -7.56 -23.54
C PHE A 49 14.28 -6.75 -23.63
N THR A 50 13.47 -7.01 -24.67
CA THR A 50 12.24 -6.24 -24.93
C THR A 50 10.96 -6.92 -24.45
N ALA A 51 11.00 -8.21 -24.07
CA ALA A 51 9.82 -8.93 -23.61
C ALA A 51 9.38 -8.47 -22.22
N SER A 52 8.07 -8.22 -22.06
CA SER A 52 7.44 -7.82 -20.82
C SER A 52 6.54 -8.88 -20.19
N VAL A 53 6.29 -10.00 -20.90
CA VAL A 53 5.37 -11.07 -20.44
C VAL A 53 5.74 -11.63 -19.07
N GLY A 54 6.99 -11.52 -18.65
CA GLY A 54 7.47 -11.95 -17.32
C GLY A 54 6.69 -11.28 -16.17
N PHE A 55 6.39 -10.01 -16.30
CA PHE A 55 5.70 -9.21 -15.30
C PHE A 55 4.30 -8.75 -15.73
N ASP A 56 4.06 -8.42 -17.03
CA ASP A 56 2.79 -7.87 -17.48
C ASP A 56 1.66 -8.91 -17.65
N LYS A 57 1.96 -10.22 -17.61
CA LYS A 57 0.94 -11.28 -17.56
C LYS A 57 -0.07 -11.10 -16.40
N ARG A 58 0.27 -10.30 -15.40
CA ARG A 58 -0.63 -9.86 -14.32
C ARG A 58 -1.85 -9.12 -14.85
N LEU A 59 -1.75 -8.44 -15.99
CA LEU A 59 -2.83 -7.69 -16.63
C LEU A 59 -3.81 -8.57 -17.42
N ALA A 60 -3.58 -9.88 -17.54
CA ALA A 60 -4.35 -10.76 -18.42
C ALA A 60 -5.87 -10.69 -18.22
N ALA A 61 -6.35 -10.61 -16.99
CA ALA A 61 -7.78 -10.50 -16.70
C ALA A 61 -8.35 -9.15 -17.17
N HIS A 62 -7.57 -8.08 -17.07
CA HIS A 62 -7.93 -6.73 -17.49
C HIS A 62 -7.91 -6.59 -19.01
N ASP A 63 -6.91 -7.18 -19.67
CA ASP A 63 -6.84 -7.26 -21.14
C ASP A 63 -8.06 -8.02 -21.73
N ILE A 64 -8.45 -9.14 -21.12
CA ILE A 64 -9.65 -9.88 -21.54
C ILE A 64 -10.91 -9.03 -21.36
N ARG A 65 -11.06 -8.32 -20.22
CA ARG A 65 -12.20 -7.42 -19.96
C ARG A 65 -12.26 -6.28 -20.98
N GLY A 66 -11.14 -5.57 -21.19
CA GLY A 66 -11.01 -4.49 -22.16
C GLY A 66 -11.28 -4.96 -23.59
N SER A 67 -10.73 -6.10 -23.99
CA SER A 67 -10.90 -6.71 -25.30
C SER A 67 -12.33 -7.18 -25.56
N LEU A 68 -13.05 -7.70 -24.57
CA LEU A 68 -14.46 -8.08 -24.70
C LEU A 68 -15.35 -6.86 -24.90
N ALA A 69 -15.16 -5.79 -24.12
CA ALA A 69 -15.89 -4.54 -24.28
C ALA A 69 -15.65 -3.93 -25.66
N HIS A 70 -14.40 -3.94 -26.12
CA HIS A 70 -14.03 -3.51 -27.47
C HIS A 70 -14.74 -4.35 -28.57
N ALA A 71 -14.71 -5.68 -28.45
CA ALA A 71 -15.38 -6.57 -29.42
C ALA A 71 -16.90 -6.32 -29.51
N ARG A 72 -17.56 -6.10 -28.35
CA ARG A 72 -19.00 -5.78 -28.29
C ARG A 72 -19.31 -4.42 -28.91
N MET A 73 -18.43 -3.45 -28.71
CA MET A 73 -18.52 -2.14 -29.37
C MET A 73 -18.33 -2.27 -30.88
N LEU A 74 -17.32 -3.01 -31.36
CA LEU A 74 -17.11 -3.28 -32.79
C LEU A 74 -18.34 -3.94 -33.44
N ARG A 75 -19.00 -4.84 -32.73
CA ARG A 75 -20.26 -5.47 -33.20
C ARG A 75 -21.38 -4.46 -33.26
N ALA A 76 -21.54 -3.60 -32.27
CA ALA A 76 -22.58 -2.57 -32.23
C ALA A 76 -22.39 -1.52 -33.36
N ALA A 77 -21.13 -1.18 -33.65
CA ALA A 77 -20.76 -0.29 -34.75
C ALA A 77 -20.83 -0.96 -36.14
N GLY A 78 -21.21 -2.25 -36.22
CA GLY A 78 -21.30 -2.97 -37.51
C GLY A 78 -19.96 -3.37 -38.14
N ILE A 79 -18.85 -3.21 -37.40
CA ILE A 79 -17.49 -3.48 -37.90
C ILE A 79 -17.21 -4.98 -37.93
N ILE A 80 -17.74 -5.75 -36.99
CA ILE A 80 -17.68 -7.22 -36.97
C ILE A 80 -19.08 -7.84 -36.91
N GLY A 81 -19.20 -9.09 -37.39
CA GLY A 81 -20.46 -9.82 -37.36
C GLY A 81 -20.79 -10.44 -36.00
N ALA A 82 -22.07 -10.82 -35.81
CA ALA A 82 -22.51 -11.51 -34.57
C ALA A 82 -21.78 -12.88 -34.39
N THR A 83 -21.45 -13.56 -35.49
CA THR A 83 -20.69 -14.81 -35.45
C THR A 83 -19.27 -14.60 -34.97
N ASP A 84 -18.62 -13.51 -35.38
CA ASP A 84 -17.29 -13.13 -34.92
C ASP A 84 -17.29 -12.83 -33.41
N LEU A 85 -18.25 -12.02 -32.95
CA LEU A 85 -18.37 -11.70 -31.53
C LEU A 85 -18.51 -12.98 -30.68
N ARG A 86 -19.44 -13.88 -31.05
CA ARG A 86 -19.62 -15.15 -30.34
C ARG A 86 -18.35 -16.03 -30.34
N ALA A 87 -17.59 -16.03 -31.43
CA ALA A 87 -16.31 -16.77 -31.51
C ALA A 87 -15.24 -16.16 -30.59
N ILE A 88 -15.15 -14.84 -30.55
CA ILE A 88 -14.25 -14.09 -29.66
C ILE A 88 -14.62 -14.34 -28.18
N GLU A 89 -15.90 -14.23 -27.81
CA GLU A 89 -16.35 -14.46 -26.44
C GLU A 89 -16.06 -15.88 -25.95
N ARG A 90 -16.33 -16.91 -26.78
CA ARG A 90 -15.97 -18.30 -26.46
C ARG A 90 -14.46 -18.49 -26.34
N GLY A 91 -13.69 -17.87 -27.24
CA GLY A 91 -12.24 -17.90 -27.20
C GLY A 91 -11.68 -17.31 -25.90
N PHE A 92 -12.13 -16.14 -25.49
CA PHE A 92 -11.72 -15.52 -24.23
C PHE A 92 -12.16 -16.30 -22.99
N ALA A 93 -13.36 -16.87 -22.98
CA ALA A 93 -13.80 -17.74 -21.88
C ALA A 93 -12.89 -18.98 -21.75
N THR A 94 -12.37 -19.51 -22.85
CA THR A 94 -11.40 -20.63 -22.83
C THR A 94 -10.04 -20.15 -22.33
N ILE A 95 -9.52 -19.02 -22.82
CA ILE A 95 -8.25 -18.44 -22.37
C ILE A 95 -8.28 -18.13 -20.88
N ALA A 96 -9.35 -17.49 -20.38
CA ALA A 96 -9.50 -17.20 -18.97
C ALA A 96 -9.43 -18.47 -18.09
N ARG A 97 -10.08 -19.57 -18.52
CA ARG A 97 -9.99 -20.87 -17.83
C ARG A 97 -8.59 -21.49 -17.89
N GLU A 98 -7.89 -21.36 -19.02
CA GLU A 98 -6.51 -21.81 -19.17
C GLU A 98 -5.56 -21.06 -18.24
N ILE A 99 -5.71 -19.74 -18.14
CA ILE A 99 -4.92 -18.87 -17.24
C ILE A 99 -5.20 -19.23 -15.77
N ALA A 100 -6.48 -19.27 -15.38
CA ALA A 100 -6.88 -19.60 -14.00
C ALA A 100 -6.41 -20.98 -13.53
N SER A 101 -6.32 -21.96 -14.45
CA SER A 101 -5.83 -23.31 -14.16
C SER A 101 -4.32 -23.50 -14.35
N GLY A 102 -3.57 -22.44 -14.65
CA GLY A 102 -2.12 -22.51 -14.90
C GLY A 102 -1.71 -23.25 -16.16
N ARG A 103 -2.64 -23.54 -17.08
CA ARG A 103 -2.40 -24.29 -18.33
C ARG A 103 -2.08 -23.38 -19.51
N PHE A 104 -2.25 -22.08 -19.36
CA PHE A 104 -1.92 -21.12 -20.44
C PHE A 104 -0.39 -21.05 -20.62
N ALA A 105 0.07 -21.30 -21.85
CA ALA A 105 1.50 -21.27 -22.16
C ALA A 105 1.94 -19.84 -22.53
N TRP A 106 2.59 -19.16 -21.61
CA TRP A 106 3.23 -17.88 -21.86
C TRP A 106 4.53 -18.04 -22.62
N SER A 107 4.78 -17.18 -23.61
CA SER A 107 5.98 -17.22 -24.45
C SER A 107 6.59 -15.85 -24.64
N ILE A 108 7.89 -15.73 -24.44
CA ILE A 108 8.67 -14.51 -24.76
C ILE A 108 8.70 -14.19 -26.25
N ASP A 109 8.49 -15.19 -27.12
CA ASP A 109 8.36 -14.98 -28.57
C ASP A 109 7.09 -14.20 -28.95
N ALA A 110 6.17 -14.03 -28.00
CA ALA A 110 4.99 -13.19 -28.13
C ALA A 110 5.12 -11.89 -27.35
N GLU A 111 6.34 -11.52 -26.91
CA GLU A 111 6.73 -10.28 -26.29
C GLU A 111 5.95 -9.93 -24.99
N ASP A 112 4.63 -9.67 -25.08
CA ASP A 112 3.78 -9.16 -24.00
C ASP A 112 2.54 -10.03 -23.74
N VAL A 113 1.81 -9.74 -22.69
CA VAL A 113 0.55 -10.41 -22.31
C VAL A 113 -0.46 -10.37 -23.46
N HIS A 114 -0.57 -9.25 -24.14
CA HIS A 114 -1.57 -8.99 -25.19
C HIS A 114 -1.33 -9.85 -26.41
N MET A 115 -0.09 -9.94 -26.91
CA MET A 115 0.26 -10.77 -28.06
C MET A 115 0.12 -12.26 -27.73
N ASN A 116 0.45 -12.68 -26.52
CA ASN A 116 0.22 -14.06 -26.09
C ASN A 116 -1.26 -14.41 -26.12
N ILE A 117 -2.13 -13.54 -25.59
CA ILE A 117 -3.58 -13.72 -25.60
C ILE A 117 -4.13 -13.65 -27.04
N GLU A 118 -3.70 -12.68 -27.85
CA GLU A 118 -4.14 -12.51 -29.24
C GLU A 118 -3.80 -13.72 -30.12
N ARG A 119 -2.59 -14.28 -30.00
CA ARG A 119 -2.18 -15.51 -30.71
C ARG A 119 -3.06 -16.69 -30.27
N ARG A 120 -3.32 -16.84 -28.98
CA ARG A 120 -4.16 -17.92 -28.49
C ARG A 120 -5.62 -17.76 -28.95
N LEU A 121 -6.15 -16.53 -28.91
CA LEU A 121 -7.49 -16.22 -29.42
C LEU A 121 -7.59 -16.52 -30.92
N THR A 122 -6.59 -16.14 -31.69
CA THR A 122 -6.55 -16.44 -33.13
C THR A 122 -6.52 -17.94 -33.41
N ALA A 123 -5.81 -18.73 -32.60
CA ALA A 123 -5.82 -20.19 -32.73
C ALA A 123 -7.19 -20.80 -32.42
N LEU A 124 -7.97 -20.19 -31.49
CA LEU A 124 -9.30 -20.67 -31.10
C LEU A 124 -10.43 -20.16 -32.01
N ALA A 125 -10.36 -18.90 -32.44
CA ALA A 125 -11.44 -18.19 -33.13
C ALA A 125 -11.14 -17.92 -34.62
N GLY A 126 -9.94 -18.28 -35.11
CA GLY A 126 -9.55 -18.10 -36.51
C GLY A 126 -9.60 -16.64 -36.98
N GLY A 127 -10.28 -16.37 -38.09
CA GLY A 127 -10.42 -15.03 -38.64
C GLY A 127 -11.10 -14.01 -37.72
N ALA A 128 -11.98 -14.45 -36.86
CA ALA A 128 -12.63 -13.58 -35.87
C ALA A 128 -11.61 -13.00 -34.87
N GLY A 129 -10.66 -13.82 -34.38
CA GLY A 129 -9.57 -13.37 -33.51
C GLY A 129 -8.72 -12.29 -34.16
N LYS A 130 -8.39 -12.43 -35.46
CA LYS A 130 -7.62 -11.43 -36.23
C LYS A 130 -8.38 -10.09 -36.39
N ARG A 131 -9.71 -10.10 -36.44
CA ARG A 131 -10.53 -8.88 -36.58
C ARG A 131 -10.65 -8.08 -35.28
N LEU A 132 -10.38 -8.67 -34.12
CA LEU A 132 -10.47 -8.01 -32.84
C LEU A 132 -9.58 -6.76 -32.74
N HIS A 133 -8.42 -6.74 -33.40
CA HIS A 133 -7.49 -5.61 -33.33
C HIS A 133 -7.91 -4.38 -34.15
N THR A 134 -9.04 -4.47 -34.87
CA THR A 134 -9.57 -3.36 -35.69
C THR A 134 -9.86 -2.16 -34.82
N ALA A 135 -9.49 -0.96 -35.26
CA ALA A 135 -9.70 0.34 -34.59
C ALA A 135 -9.02 0.49 -33.21
N ARG A 136 -7.98 -0.29 -32.93
CA ARG A 136 -7.24 -0.28 -31.68
C ARG A 136 -5.73 -0.37 -31.94
N SER A 137 -4.91 0.14 -31.01
CA SER A 137 -3.48 -0.05 -30.96
C SER A 137 -3.08 -0.78 -29.69
N ARG A 138 -1.84 -1.30 -29.64
CA ARG A 138 -1.24 -1.77 -28.40
C ARG A 138 -1.14 -0.64 -27.36
N ASN A 139 -0.94 0.61 -27.79
CA ASN A 139 -0.74 1.76 -26.92
C ASN A 139 -1.98 2.06 -26.05
N ASP A 140 -3.17 2.20 -26.65
CA ASP A 140 -4.40 2.45 -25.92
C ASP A 140 -4.90 1.22 -25.15
N GLN A 141 -4.60 0.01 -25.64
CA GLN A 141 -4.89 -1.25 -24.97
C GLN A 141 -4.13 -1.33 -23.64
N VAL A 142 -2.80 -1.19 -23.67
CA VAL A 142 -1.95 -1.23 -22.46
C VAL A 142 -2.35 -0.14 -21.45
N ALA A 143 -2.57 1.09 -21.93
CA ALA A 143 -2.97 2.20 -21.04
C ALA A 143 -4.32 1.91 -20.34
N THR A 144 -5.26 1.27 -21.06
CA THR A 144 -6.54 0.86 -20.48
C THR A 144 -6.37 -0.23 -19.43
N ASP A 145 -5.56 -1.24 -19.71
CA ASP A 145 -5.38 -2.39 -18.82
C ASP A 145 -4.67 -2.00 -17.52
N VAL A 146 -3.66 -1.13 -17.61
CA VAL A 146 -2.99 -0.59 -16.41
C VAL A 146 -3.96 0.22 -15.55
N ARG A 147 -4.83 1.06 -16.15
CA ARG A 147 -5.83 1.83 -15.40
C ARG A 147 -6.90 0.92 -14.78
N LEU A 148 -7.39 -0.11 -15.50
CA LEU A 148 -8.32 -1.10 -14.97
C LEU A 148 -7.72 -1.83 -13.76
N TRP A 149 -6.48 -2.28 -13.90
CA TRP A 149 -5.76 -2.97 -12.85
C TRP A 149 -5.52 -2.07 -11.64
N LEU A 150 -5.01 -0.87 -11.84
CA LEU A 150 -4.72 0.05 -10.74
C LEU A 150 -5.98 0.48 -10.00
N ARG A 151 -7.09 0.62 -10.70
CA ARG A 151 -8.40 0.90 -10.14
C ARG A 151 -8.82 -0.19 -9.14
N ASP A 152 -8.70 -1.46 -9.56
CA ASP A 152 -9.03 -2.61 -8.71
C ASP A 152 -8.07 -2.71 -7.50
N GLU A 153 -6.77 -2.37 -7.68
CA GLU A 153 -5.78 -2.36 -6.59
C GLU A 153 -6.04 -1.22 -5.58
N ILE A 154 -6.37 -0.02 -6.04
CA ILE A 154 -6.72 1.09 -5.13
C ILE A 154 -7.95 0.73 -4.29
N ASP A 155 -8.98 0.13 -4.89
CA ASP A 155 -10.18 -0.29 -4.18
C ASP A 155 -9.85 -1.35 -3.10
N ALA A 156 -8.97 -2.31 -3.40
CA ALA A 156 -8.48 -3.30 -2.43
C ALA A 156 -7.66 -2.65 -1.29
N ILE A 157 -6.77 -1.71 -1.62
CA ILE A 157 -5.95 -0.97 -0.65
C ILE A 157 -6.82 -0.12 0.28
N LEU A 158 -7.83 0.56 -0.26
CA LEU A 158 -8.80 1.32 0.54
C LEU A 158 -9.52 0.42 1.55
N GLY A 159 -9.90 -0.79 1.14
CA GLY A 159 -10.47 -1.80 2.03
C GLY A 159 -9.53 -2.21 3.18
N LEU A 160 -8.23 -2.37 2.89
CA LEU A 160 -7.22 -2.69 3.90
C LEU A 160 -6.98 -1.52 4.88
N LEU A 161 -6.96 -0.28 4.38
CA LEU A 161 -6.88 0.91 5.24
C LEU A 161 -8.07 1.00 6.18
N VAL A 162 -9.29 0.72 5.71
CA VAL A 162 -10.49 0.66 6.57
C VAL A 162 -10.32 -0.39 7.68
N ARG A 163 -9.78 -1.56 7.36
CA ARG A 163 -9.52 -2.62 8.36
C ARG A 163 -8.49 -2.16 9.40
N LEU A 164 -7.38 -1.58 8.97
CA LEU A 164 -6.34 -1.05 9.87
C LEU A 164 -6.90 0.07 10.76
N GLN A 165 -7.62 1.02 10.18
CA GLN A 165 -8.23 2.12 10.92
C GLN A 165 -9.28 1.63 11.92
N THR A 166 -10.06 0.61 11.58
CA THR A 166 -11.01 -0.03 12.51
C THR A 166 -10.28 -0.61 13.71
N ALA A 167 -9.18 -1.32 13.48
CA ALA A 167 -8.37 -1.89 14.56
C ALA A 167 -7.78 -0.81 15.49
N LEU A 168 -7.31 0.31 14.92
CA LEU A 168 -6.81 1.46 15.68
C LEU A 168 -7.91 2.10 16.53
N VAL A 169 -9.12 2.29 15.97
CA VAL A 169 -10.26 2.87 16.68
C VAL A 169 -10.73 1.97 17.81
N ASP A 170 -10.79 0.66 17.58
CA ASP A 170 -11.17 -0.32 18.61
C ASP A 170 -10.17 -0.35 19.77
N ALA A 171 -8.87 -0.31 19.46
CA ALA A 171 -7.83 -0.21 20.48
C ALA A 171 -7.89 1.14 21.22
N ALA A 172 -8.10 2.24 20.49
CA ALA A 172 -8.20 3.58 21.08
C ALA A 172 -9.39 3.71 22.04
N GLU A 173 -10.53 3.12 21.73
CA GLU A 173 -11.71 3.13 22.59
C GLU A 173 -11.48 2.34 23.87
N ARG A 174 -10.88 1.13 23.78
CA ARG A 174 -10.50 0.32 24.95
C ARG A 174 -9.52 1.04 25.87
N HIS A 175 -8.56 1.75 25.31
CA HIS A 175 -7.47 2.42 26.03
C HIS A 175 -7.62 3.94 26.11
N ALA A 176 -8.86 4.43 26.05
CA ALA A 176 -9.16 5.85 26.12
C ALA A 176 -8.74 6.52 27.45
N ALA A 177 -8.53 5.75 28.52
CA ALA A 177 -8.09 6.22 29.82
C ALA A 177 -6.72 5.66 30.26
N THR A 178 -6.07 4.83 29.44
CA THR A 178 -4.74 4.27 29.74
C THR A 178 -3.70 5.37 29.61
N VAL A 179 -3.13 5.79 30.75
CA VAL A 179 -2.13 6.86 30.83
C VAL A 179 -0.83 6.41 30.15
N MET A 180 -0.23 7.28 29.35
CA MET A 180 1.11 7.10 28.82
C MET A 180 1.85 8.44 28.78
N PRO A 181 3.20 8.45 28.79
CA PRO A 181 3.95 9.67 28.57
C PRO A 181 3.81 10.15 27.14
N GLY A 182 3.50 11.42 26.93
CA GLY A 182 3.65 12.10 25.66
C GLY A 182 5.08 12.63 25.54
N PHE A 183 5.69 12.47 24.37
CA PHE A 183 7.07 12.84 24.11
C PHE A 183 7.16 14.00 23.12
N THR A 184 8.10 14.90 23.38
CA THR A 184 8.70 15.79 22.38
C THR A 184 10.22 15.66 22.46
N HIS A 185 10.92 15.59 21.36
CA HIS A 185 12.37 15.35 21.33
C HIS A 185 12.80 14.05 22.05
N LEU A 186 11.91 13.05 22.11
CA LEU A 186 12.03 11.83 22.94
C LEU A 186 12.21 12.10 24.45
N GLN A 187 11.91 13.31 24.92
CA GLN A 187 11.82 13.65 26.34
C GLN A 187 10.37 13.59 26.78
N VAL A 188 10.12 13.14 28.01
CA VAL A 188 8.79 13.18 28.62
C VAL A 188 8.32 14.62 28.69
N ALA A 189 7.17 14.91 28.11
CA ALA A 189 6.62 16.27 28.00
C ALA A 189 5.35 16.42 28.87
N GLN A 190 4.27 15.79 28.44
CA GLN A 190 2.96 15.86 29.10
C GLN A 190 2.28 14.48 29.05
N PRO A 191 1.42 14.15 30.05
CA PRO A 191 0.70 12.89 29.98
C PRO A 191 -0.38 12.93 28.90
N VAL A 192 -0.49 11.84 28.16
CA VAL A 192 -1.53 11.56 27.18
C VAL A 192 -2.22 10.23 27.52
N THR A 193 -3.18 9.79 26.70
CA THR A 193 -3.67 8.41 26.77
C THR A 193 -3.20 7.60 25.57
N PHE A 194 -3.00 6.31 25.77
CA PHE A 194 -2.64 5.40 24.66
C PHE A 194 -3.71 5.44 23.55
N GLY A 195 -5.00 5.52 23.93
CA GLY A 195 -6.08 5.69 22.97
C GLY A 195 -5.99 6.98 22.17
N HIS A 196 -5.61 8.09 22.81
CA HIS A 196 -5.38 9.36 22.10
C HIS A 196 -4.24 9.25 21.10
N HIS A 197 -3.15 8.61 21.48
CA HIS A 197 -1.99 8.40 20.63
C HIS A 197 -2.35 7.57 19.37
N LEU A 198 -3.11 6.47 19.55
CA LEU A 198 -3.55 5.63 18.42
C LEU A 198 -4.48 6.38 17.45
N LEU A 199 -5.32 7.29 17.96
CA LEU A 199 -6.16 8.13 17.11
C LEU A 199 -5.36 9.11 16.23
N ALA A 200 -4.15 9.49 16.62
CA ALA A 200 -3.28 10.29 15.75
C ALA A 200 -2.91 9.53 14.47
N TYR A 201 -2.68 8.22 14.55
CA TYR A 201 -2.48 7.36 13.38
C TYR A 201 -3.76 7.18 12.55
N PHE A 202 -4.92 7.07 13.20
CA PHE A 202 -6.20 7.08 12.49
C PHE A 202 -6.32 8.32 11.60
N GLU A 203 -6.01 9.51 12.11
CA GLU A 203 -6.08 10.77 11.36
C GLU A 203 -5.09 10.82 10.19
N MET A 204 -3.91 10.22 10.35
CA MET A 204 -2.94 10.11 9.25
C MET A 204 -3.51 9.24 8.12
N PHE A 205 -4.02 8.05 8.44
CA PHE A 205 -4.56 7.13 7.44
C PHE A 205 -5.90 7.62 6.85
N GLU A 206 -6.67 8.46 7.54
CA GLU A 206 -7.86 9.07 6.96
C GLU A 206 -7.50 10.07 5.83
N ARG A 207 -6.44 10.87 6.05
CA ARG A 207 -5.90 11.71 4.98
C ARG A 207 -5.35 10.89 3.81
N ASP A 208 -4.79 9.71 4.08
CA ASP A 208 -4.29 8.81 3.02
C ASP A 208 -5.44 8.18 2.22
N ARG A 209 -6.52 7.79 2.89
CA ARG A 209 -7.75 7.33 2.21
C ARG A 209 -8.31 8.39 1.28
N ALA A 210 -8.35 9.64 1.72
CA ALA A 210 -8.81 10.75 0.88
C ALA A 210 -7.93 10.91 -0.37
N ARG A 211 -6.59 10.89 -0.23
CA ARG A 211 -5.66 10.95 -1.36
C ARG A 211 -5.85 9.79 -2.35
N LEU A 212 -5.99 8.57 -1.85
CA LEU A 212 -6.20 7.41 -2.71
C LEU A 212 -7.56 7.44 -3.44
N ARG A 213 -8.62 7.95 -2.81
CA ARG A 213 -9.91 8.20 -3.48
C ARG A 213 -9.80 9.24 -4.58
N ASP A 214 -9.10 10.34 -4.33
CA ASP A 214 -8.84 11.37 -5.32
C ASP A 214 -8.03 10.82 -6.50
N CYS A 215 -6.97 10.07 -6.22
CA CYS A 215 -6.19 9.35 -7.23
C CYS A 215 -7.08 8.39 -8.02
N ARG A 216 -7.91 7.59 -7.34
CA ARG A 216 -8.87 6.66 -7.95
C ARG A 216 -9.77 7.36 -8.97
N GLY A 217 -10.25 8.57 -8.68
CA GLY A 217 -11.05 9.37 -9.60
C GLY A 217 -10.28 9.78 -10.86
N ARG A 218 -8.98 10.06 -10.75
CA ARG A 218 -8.13 10.39 -11.91
C ARG A 218 -7.67 9.16 -12.71
N VAL A 219 -7.60 8.00 -12.10
CA VAL A 219 -7.42 6.72 -12.80
C VAL A 219 -8.64 6.37 -13.66
N ASP A 220 -9.82 6.83 -13.27
CA ASP A 220 -11.13 6.41 -13.81
C ASP A 220 -11.51 7.12 -15.13
N VAL A 221 -10.54 7.18 -16.06
CA VAL A 221 -10.68 7.79 -17.40
C VAL A 221 -10.25 6.77 -18.45
N LEU A 222 -11.13 6.47 -19.42
CA LEU A 222 -10.90 5.47 -20.46
C LEU A 222 -9.95 5.97 -21.56
N PRO A 223 -8.77 5.35 -21.79
CA PRO A 223 -7.93 5.63 -22.96
C PRO A 223 -8.38 4.92 -24.23
N LEU A 224 -9.01 3.74 -24.15
CA LEU A 224 -9.30 2.87 -25.29
C LEU A 224 -10.10 3.62 -26.38
N GLY A 225 -9.67 3.43 -27.62
CA GLY A 225 -10.16 4.15 -28.79
C GLY A 225 -9.31 5.37 -29.17
N ALA A 226 -8.28 5.70 -28.38
CA ALA A 226 -7.23 6.65 -28.78
C ALA A 226 -6.30 6.07 -29.87
N ALA A 227 -6.36 4.76 -30.09
CA ALA A 227 -5.51 3.99 -31.00
C ALA A 227 -4.01 4.23 -30.70
N ALA A 228 -3.16 4.42 -31.73
CA ALA A 228 -1.74 4.64 -31.48
C ALA A 228 -1.45 6.00 -30.83
N LEU A 229 -2.13 7.07 -31.29
CA LEU A 229 -2.01 8.44 -30.80
C LEU A 229 -3.01 9.43 -31.43
N ALA A 230 -3.57 9.12 -32.59
CA ALA A 230 -4.37 10.07 -33.39
C ALA A 230 -5.86 9.66 -33.49
N GLY A 231 -6.30 8.69 -32.71
CA GLY A 231 -7.63 8.10 -32.85
C GLY A 231 -7.71 7.14 -34.04
N THR A 232 -8.94 6.88 -34.51
CA THR A 232 -9.22 5.94 -35.59
C THR A 232 -10.22 6.49 -36.58
N THR A 233 -10.19 6.03 -37.83
CA THR A 233 -11.18 6.38 -38.88
C THR A 233 -12.46 5.57 -38.80
N PHE A 234 -12.52 4.57 -37.90
CA PHE A 234 -13.72 3.75 -37.71
C PHE A 234 -14.75 4.47 -36.78
N PRO A 235 -16.05 4.27 -37.00
CA PRO A 235 -17.11 4.89 -36.19
C PRO A 235 -17.27 4.15 -34.84
N ILE A 236 -16.28 4.21 -33.99
CA ILE A 236 -16.27 3.58 -32.67
C ILE A 236 -17.08 4.40 -31.65
N ASP A 237 -17.68 3.72 -30.66
CA ASP A 237 -18.38 4.32 -29.51
C ASP A 237 -17.56 4.11 -28.23
N ARG A 238 -16.73 5.10 -27.91
CA ARG A 238 -15.85 5.08 -26.72
C ARG A 238 -16.65 5.21 -25.43
N GLU A 239 -17.74 5.96 -25.44
CA GLU A 239 -18.64 6.15 -24.28
C GLU A 239 -19.33 4.84 -23.90
N ARG A 240 -19.72 4.02 -24.88
CA ARG A 240 -20.24 2.68 -24.63
C ARG A 240 -19.19 1.80 -23.96
N VAL A 241 -17.95 1.81 -24.42
CA VAL A 241 -16.86 1.04 -23.82
C VAL A 241 -16.58 1.52 -22.40
N ALA A 242 -16.58 2.85 -22.17
CA ALA A 242 -16.42 3.42 -20.83
C ALA A 242 -17.51 2.91 -19.86
N ARG A 243 -18.77 2.99 -20.27
CA ARG A 243 -19.89 2.46 -19.45
C ARG A 243 -19.77 0.98 -19.16
N GLU A 244 -19.40 0.17 -20.15
CA GLU A 244 -19.26 -1.29 -19.98
C GLU A 244 -18.11 -1.65 -19.03
N LEU A 245 -17.00 -0.92 -19.09
CA LEU A 245 -15.85 -1.12 -18.21
C LEU A 245 -15.95 -0.38 -16.87
N GLY A 246 -17.02 0.42 -16.68
CA GLY A 246 -17.24 1.20 -15.47
C GLY A 246 -16.27 2.37 -15.31
N PHE A 247 -15.77 2.97 -16.40
CA PHE A 247 -15.04 4.23 -16.37
C PHE A 247 -15.99 5.42 -16.27
N ALA A 248 -15.63 6.40 -15.45
CA ALA A 248 -16.43 7.61 -15.24
C ALA A 248 -16.46 8.52 -16.48
N SER A 249 -15.42 8.51 -17.29
CA SER A 249 -15.29 9.35 -18.49
C SER A 249 -14.33 8.75 -19.52
N VAL A 250 -14.27 9.41 -20.68
CA VAL A 250 -13.36 9.09 -21.79
C VAL A 250 -12.24 10.14 -21.88
N ALA A 251 -11.02 9.71 -22.13
CA ALA A 251 -9.90 10.63 -22.35
C ALA A 251 -10.15 11.53 -23.57
N ARG A 252 -10.05 12.85 -23.35
CA ARG A 252 -10.45 13.89 -24.31
C ARG A 252 -9.46 14.16 -25.43
N ASN A 253 -8.19 13.77 -25.25
CA ASN A 253 -7.14 13.91 -26.23
C ASN A 253 -6.47 12.55 -26.45
N SER A 254 -6.42 12.07 -27.70
CA SER A 254 -5.90 10.73 -28.02
C SER A 254 -4.38 10.61 -27.85
N LEU A 255 -3.66 11.72 -28.03
CA LEU A 255 -2.21 11.74 -27.86
C LEU A 255 -1.82 11.63 -26.37
N ASP A 256 -2.50 12.40 -25.52
CA ASP A 256 -2.36 12.39 -24.07
C ASP A 256 -2.79 11.03 -23.49
N ALA A 257 -3.89 10.47 -23.95
CA ALA A 257 -4.46 9.22 -23.46
C ALA A 257 -3.48 8.02 -23.48
N VAL A 258 -2.57 7.98 -24.44
CA VAL A 258 -1.55 6.91 -24.56
C VAL A 258 -0.21 7.30 -23.94
N SER A 259 0.01 8.58 -23.65
CA SER A 259 1.24 9.14 -23.07
C SER A 259 1.17 9.18 -21.54
N ASP A 260 0.02 9.57 -20.98
CA ASP A 260 -0.17 9.86 -19.57
C ASP A 260 0.21 8.70 -18.63
N ARG A 261 1.01 9.02 -17.64
CA ARG A 261 1.38 8.18 -16.50
C ARG A 261 1.26 8.92 -15.16
N ASP A 262 0.66 10.11 -15.16
CA ASP A 262 0.48 10.91 -13.94
C ASP A 262 -0.30 10.13 -12.88
N PHE A 263 -1.30 9.36 -13.30
CA PHE A 263 -2.08 8.52 -12.39
C PHE A 263 -1.23 7.45 -11.65
N ALA A 264 -0.19 6.93 -12.30
CA ALA A 264 0.73 5.95 -11.69
C ALA A 264 1.70 6.64 -10.72
N ILE A 265 2.22 7.81 -11.10
CA ILE A 265 3.07 8.66 -10.25
C ILE A 265 2.28 9.10 -9.01
N GLU A 266 1.06 9.56 -9.19
CA GLU A 266 0.17 9.98 -8.10
C GLU A 266 -0.14 8.84 -7.13
N PHE A 267 -0.42 7.65 -7.65
CA PHE A 267 -0.59 6.46 -6.81
C PHE A 267 0.66 6.16 -6.00
N CYS A 268 1.85 6.16 -6.61
CA CYS A 268 3.11 5.92 -5.91
C CYS A 268 3.41 7.02 -4.88
N ALA A 269 3.03 8.28 -5.15
CA ALA A 269 3.15 9.37 -4.18
C ALA A 269 2.23 9.18 -2.98
N ALA A 270 0.96 8.83 -3.22
CA ALA A 270 0.00 8.52 -2.15
C ALA A 270 0.46 7.29 -1.33
N ALA A 271 0.90 6.23 -2.00
CA ALA A 271 1.46 5.03 -1.37
C ALA A 271 2.69 5.33 -0.52
N SER A 272 3.57 6.22 -0.99
CA SER A 272 4.75 6.67 -0.23
C SER A 272 4.34 7.34 1.09
N LEU A 273 3.30 8.17 1.10
CA LEU A 273 2.79 8.81 2.33
C LEU A 273 2.22 7.78 3.30
N VAL A 274 1.45 6.79 2.81
CA VAL A 274 0.96 5.68 3.65
C VAL A 274 2.14 4.95 4.31
N MET A 275 3.17 4.61 3.52
CA MET A 275 4.36 3.91 4.04
C MET A 275 5.15 4.76 5.03
N VAL A 276 5.23 6.09 4.84
CA VAL A 276 5.84 7.01 5.81
C VAL A 276 5.05 7.01 7.12
N HIS A 277 3.71 7.06 7.07
CA HIS A 277 2.88 6.99 8.29
C HIS A 277 3.04 5.64 9.00
N LEU A 278 3.05 4.53 8.25
CA LEU A 278 3.34 3.20 8.81
C LEU A 278 4.74 3.13 9.42
N SER A 279 5.77 3.71 8.77
CA SER A 279 7.14 3.68 9.28
C SER A 279 7.26 4.41 10.63
N ARG A 280 6.48 5.47 10.86
CA ARG A 280 6.41 6.16 12.16
C ARG A 280 5.79 5.27 13.23
N LEU A 281 4.67 4.60 12.93
CA LEU A 281 4.08 3.62 13.84
C LEU A 281 5.05 2.48 14.15
N CYS A 282 5.77 2.00 13.14
CA CYS A 282 6.80 0.97 13.29
C CYS A 282 7.90 1.40 14.27
N GLU A 283 8.42 2.62 14.10
CA GLU A 283 9.47 3.16 14.96
C GLU A 283 9.01 3.20 16.42
N GLU A 284 7.81 3.71 16.68
CA GLU A 284 7.26 3.76 18.04
C GLU A 284 7.03 2.36 18.62
N LEU A 285 6.52 1.40 17.84
CA LEU A 285 6.36 0.02 18.31
C LEU A 285 7.69 -0.64 18.65
N ILE A 286 8.74 -0.40 17.84
CA ILE A 286 10.10 -0.90 18.10
C ILE A 286 10.64 -0.32 19.41
N LEU A 287 10.53 1.01 19.59
CA LEU A 287 10.95 1.68 20.82
C LEU A 287 10.16 1.15 22.04
N TRP A 288 8.84 1.09 21.92
CA TRP A 288 7.97 0.71 23.03
C TRP A 288 8.07 -0.78 23.41
N MET A 289 8.42 -1.64 22.50
CA MET A 289 8.66 -3.06 22.78
C MET A 289 10.02 -3.28 23.44
N ASN A 290 10.99 -2.36 23.27
CA ASN A 290 12.30 -2.46 23.91
C ASN A 290 12.14 -2.48 25.44
N PRO A 291 12.82 -3.38 26.18
CA PRO A 291 12.71 -3.48 27.63
C PRO A 291 13.00 -2.19 28.41
N ARG A 292 13.72 -1.23 27.81
CA ARG A 292 13.99 0.08 28.42
C ARG A 292 12.75 0.95 28.48
N PHE A 293 11.83 0.83 27.50
CA PHE A 293 10.51 1.45 27.54
C PHE A 293 9.47 0.49 28.12
N GLY A 294 9.36 -0.69 27.57
CA GLY A 294 8.47 -1.74 28.05
C GLY A 294 6.99 -1.39 27.97
N PHE A 295 6.59 -0.48 27.07
CA PHE A 295 5.21 0.05 27.03
C PHE A 295 4.23 -0.89 26.34
N VAL A 296 4.70 -1.73 25.43
CA VAL A 296 3.85 -2.68 24.70
C VAL A 296 4.52 -4.05 24.58
N ALA A 297 3.70 -5.09 24.44
CA ALA A 297 4.13 -6.37 23.91
C ALA A 297 3.44 -6.62 22.58
N LEU A 298 4.17 -7.25 21.63
CA LEU A 298 3.62 -7.74 20.39
C LEU A 298 3.41 -9.24 20.46
N PRO A 299 2.36 -9.79 19.83
CA PRO A 299 2.14 -11.25 19.79
C PRO A 299 3.33 -11.98 19.13
N ASP A 300 3.63 -13.17 19.61
CA ASP A 300 4.79 -13.96 19.15
C ASP A 300 4.77 -14.21 17.64
N ARG A 301 3.60 -14.41 17.05
CA ARG A 301 3.42 -14.63 15.61
C ARG A 301 3.88 -13.46 14.71
N PHE A 302 4.15 -12.27 15.28
CA PHE A 302 4.69 -11.10 14.56
C PHE A 302 6.13 -10.77 14.95
N CYS A 303 6.79 -11.68 15.68
CA CYS A 303 8.14 -11.51 16.17
C CYS A 303 8.98 -12.71 15.79
N THR A 304 10.32 -12.57 15.81
CA THR A 304 11.23 -13.68 15.69
C THR A 304 12.15 -13.77 16.90
N GLY A 305 12.71 -14.97 17.12
CA GLY A 305 13.76 -15.20 18.12
C GLY A 305 15.15 -15.02 17.52
N SER A 306 16.15 -15.34 18.33
CA SER A 306 17.55 -15.42 17.90
C SER A 306 18.00 -16.87 17.93
N SER A 307 18.78 -17.28 16.93
CA SER A 307 19.37 -18.64 16.89
C SER A 307 20.43 -18.89 17.98
N ILE A 308 20.97 -17.82 18.58
CA ILE A 308 22.02 -17.89 19.59
C ILE A 308 21.62 -17.32 20.95
N MET A 309 20.59 -16.45 20.98
CA MET A 309 20.15 -15.76 22.21
C MET A 309 18.70 -16.17 22.53
N PRO A 310 18.47 -17.18 23.38
CA PRO A 310 17.13 -17.76 23.59
C PRO A 310 16.14 -16.80 24.24
N GLN A 311 16.60 -15.73 24.91
CA GLN A 311 15.78 -14.70 25.53
C GLN A 311 15.33 -13.59 24.57
N LYS A 312 15.90 -13.54 23.35
CA LYS A 312 15.68 -12.41 22.43
C LYS A 312 14.40 -12.57 21.64
N LYS A 313 13.60 -11.50 21.60
CA LYS A 313 12.38 -11.37 20.80
C LYS A 313 12.49 -10.10 19.96
N ASN A 314 12.51 -10.24 18.64
CA ASN A 314 12.72 -9.15 17.69
C ASN A 314 11.39 -8.68 17.09
N PRO A 315 11.18 -7.36 16.91
CA PRO A 315 10.01 -6.81 16.25
C PRO A 315 10.16 -6.78 14.72
N ASP A 316 10.39 -7.96 14.08
CA ASP A 316 10.77 -8.03 12.66
C ASP A 316 9.71 -7.45 11.72
N VAL A 317 8.42 -7.59 12.04
CA VAL A 317 7.36 -7.01 11.20
C VAL A 317 7.43 -5.49 11.16
N PRO A 318 7.48 -4.76 12.28
CA PRO A 318 7.71 -3.32 12.27
C PRO A 318 9.04 -2.91 11.61
N GLU A 319 10.13 -3.62 11.87
CA GLU A 319 11.44 -3.30 11.28
C GLU A 319 11.42 -3.42 9.75
N LEU A 320 10.88 -4.53 9.23
CA LEU A 320 10.79 -4.76 7.79
C LEU A 320 9.84 -3.77 7.10
N ALA A 321 8.69 -3.46 7.71
CA ALA A 321 7.75 -2.49 7.17
C ALA A 321 8.38 -1.09 7.11
N ARG A 322 9.12 -0.67 8.15
CA ARG A 322 9.92 0.56 8.15
C ARG A 322 10.93 0.59 6.99
N GLY A 323 11.63 -0.52 6.74
CA GLY A 323 12.58 -0.66 5.63
C GLY A 323 11.92 -0.58 4.25
N LYS A 324 10.73 -1.20 4.09
CA LYS A 324 9.96 -1.18 2.82
C LYS A 324 9.50 0.21 2.40
N CYS A 325 9.44 1.18 3.30
CA CYS A 325 9.14 2.57 2.97
C CYS A 325 10.09 3.14 1.90
N GLY A 326 11.40 2.89 2.04
CA GLY A 326 12.41 3.33 1.06
C GLY A 326 12.22 2.72 -0.32
N ARG A 327 11.74 1.46 -0.40
CA ARG A 327 11.44 0.78 -1.65
C ARG A 327 10.32 1.49 -2.42
N VAL A 328 9.20 1.81 -1.76
CA VAL A 328 8.05 2.49 -2.38
C VAL A 328 8.41 3.92 -2.81
N VAL A 329 9.16 4.66 -1.99
CA VAL A 329 9.67 6.00 -2.36
C VAL A 329 10.61 5.91 -3.57
N GLY A 330 11.46 4.88 -3.64
CA GLY A 330 12.31 4.63 -4.79
C GLY A 330 11.52 4.43 -6.09
N HIS A 331 10.38 3.75 -6.05
CA HIS A 331 9.51 3.56 -7.21
C HIS A 331 8.84 4.87 -7.67
N LEU A 332 8.44 5.74 -6.75
CA LEU A 332 7.96 7.09 -7.10
C LEU A 332 9.03 7.87 -7.87
N VAL A 333 10.27 7.86 -7.39
CA VAL A 333 11.38 8.54 -8.05
C VAL A 333 11.66 7.92 -9.43
N ALA A 334 11.61 6.59 -9.55
CA ALA A 334 11.79 5.89 -10.82
C ALA A 334 10.75 6.33 -11.86
N LEU A 335 9.46 6.41 -11.49
CA LEU A 335 8.40 6.85 -12.40
C LEU A 335 8.53 8.33 -12.80
N LEU A 336 8.93 9.21 -11.88
CA LEU A 336 9.21 10.61 -12.18
C LEU A 336 10.35 10.73 -13.20
N MET A 337 11.41 9.95 -13.02
CA MET A 337 12.56 9.94 -13.94
C MET A 337 12.22 9.32 -15.28
N LEU A 338 11.36 8.30 -15.32
CA LEU A 338 10.84 7.71 -16.54
C LEU A 338 10.13 8.74 -17.42
N MET A 339 9.23 9.52 -16.83
CA MET A 339 8.42 10.49 -17.56
C MET A 339 9.15 11.80 -17.87
N LYS A 340 10.23 12.10 -17.15
CA LYS A 340 11.01 13.34 -17.35
C LYS A 340 11.57 13.40 -18.76
N ALA A 341 11.20 14.47 -19.49
CA ALA A 341 11.67 14.79 -20.86
C ALA A 341 11.32 13.72 -21.94
N GLN A 342 10.41 12.78 -21.64
CA GLN A 342 9.90 11.84 -22.63
C GLN A 342 9.02 12.58 -23.65
N PRO A 343 9.17 12.36 -24.98
CA PRO A 343 8.25 12.90 -25.97
C PRO A 343 6.84 12.37 -25.78
N LEU A 344 5.85 13.12 -26.27
CA LEU A 344 4.44 12.69 -26.22
C LEU A 344 4.19 11.37 -26.98
N ALA A 345 3.02 10.81 -26.76
CA ALA A 345 2.59 9.49 -27.19
C ALA A 345 3.33 8.37 -26.45
N TYR A 346 3.57 7.24 -27.11
CA TYR A 346 4.20 6.06 -26.51
C TYR A 346 5.64 5.91 -26.97
N ASN A 347 6.54 5.73 -26.02
CA ASN A 347 7.90 5.29 -26.23
C ASN A 347 8.11 3.97 -25.50
N LYS A 348 9.07 3.15 -25.92
CA LYS A 348 9.35 1.84 -25.30
C LYS A 348 9.74 1.96 -23.82
N ASP A 349 10.25 3.12 -23.40
CA ASP A 349 10.48 3.53 -22.00
C ASP A 349 9.25 3.24 -21.11
N ASN A 350 8.04 3.48 -21.59
CA ASN A 350 6.79 3.20 -20.87
C ASN A 350 6.57 1.72 -20.52
N GLN A 351 7.43 0.80 -20.95
CA GLN A 351 7.42 -0.57 -20.43
C GLN A 351 7.88 -0.62 -18.98
N GLU A 352 8.80 0.28 -18.59
CA GLU A 352 9.38 0.40 -17.25
C GLU A 352 8.41 1.01 -16.20
N ASP A 353 7.20 1.43 -16.59
CA ASP A 353 6.18 1.96 -15.67
C ASP A 353 5.57 0.85 -14.77
N LYS A 354 5.56 -0.39 -15.25
CA LYS A 354 4.77 -1.49 -14.67
C LYS A 354 5.41 -2.11 -13.44
N GLU A 355 6.69 -2.45 -13.50
CA GLU A 355 7.36 -3.12 -12.38
C GLU A 355 7.36 -2.25 -11.11
N PRO A 356 7.73 -0.96 -11.15
CA PRO A 356 7.63 -0.08 -9.98
C PRO A 356 6.19 0.06 -9.48
N LEU A 357 5.22 0.18 -10.37
CA LEU A 357 3.81 0.32 -10.01
C LEU A 357 3.26 -0.95 -9.35
N PHE A 358 3.53 -2.11 -9.94
CA PHE A 358 3.09 -3.41 -9.44
C PHE A 358 3.70 -3.72 -8.07
N ASP A 359 5.00 -3.50 -7.93
CA ASP A 359 5.71 -3.75 -6.68
C ASP A 359 5.28 -2.77 -5.56
N THR A 360 4.97 -1.53 -5.92
CA THR A 360 4.38 -0.56 -4.97
C THR A 360 3.05 -1.05 -4.44
N ALA A 361 2.15 -1.51 -5.32
CA ALA A 361 0.84 -2.01 -4.91
C ALA A 361 0.96 -3.27 -4.03
N ASP A 362 1.79 -4.24 -4.43
CA ASP A 362 2.04 -5.47 -3.66
C ASP A 362 2.62 -5.14 -2.28
N THR A 363 3.66 -4.31 -2.24
CA THR A 363 4.32 -3.92 -0.99
C THR A 363 3.35 -3.22 -0.04
N LEU A 364 2.52 -2.32 -0.56
CA LEU A 364 1.54 -1.59 0.25
C LEU A 364 0.44 -2.53 0.77
N ARG A 365 -0.12 -3.38 -0.08
CA ARG A 365 -1.15 -4.36 0.29
C ARG A 365 -0.68 -5.31 1.39
N ASP A 366 0.49 -5.92 1.19
CA ASP A 366 1.05 -6.85 2.15
C ASP A 366 1.33 -6.17 3.50
N THR A 367 1.88 -4.95 3.47
CA THR A 367 2.16 -4.20 4.69
C THR A 367 0.87 -3.81 5.42
N LEU A 368 -0.15 -3.30 4.72
CA LEU A 368 -1.43 -2.97 5.33
C LEU A 368 -2.16 -4.19 5.87
N ALA A 369 -2.13 -5.31 5.15
CA ALA A 369 -2.76 -6.56 5.58
C ALA A 369 -2.16 -7.05 6.90
N ILE A 370 -0.83 -7.11 7.00
CA ILE A 370 -0.17 -7.57 8.23
C ILE A 370 -0.39 -6.61 9.41
N PHE A 371 -0.42 -5.28 9.18
CA PHE A 371 -0.71 -4.32 10.25
C PHE A 371 -2.16 -4.32 10.71
N ALA A 372 -3.11 -4.60 9.82
CA ALA A 372 -4.51 -4.81 10.20
C ALA A 372 -4.70 -6.01 11.14
N GLU A 373 -3.80 -7.01 11.09
CA GLU A 373 -3.79 -8.16 11.99
C GLU A 373 -2.92 -7.95 13.23
N LEU A 374 -1.85 -7.16 13.12
CA LEU A 374 -0.92 -6.88 14.23
C LEU A 374 -1.55 -5.94 15.26
N VAL A 375 -2.18 -4.85 14.82
CA VAL A 375 -2.69 -3.79 15.71
C VAL A 375 -3.68 -4.32 16.77
N PRO A 376 -4.65 -5.19 16.45
CA PRO A 376 -5.54 -5.77 17.46
C PRO A 376 -4.83 -6.57 18.55
N GLY A 377 -3.65 -7.08 18.27
CA GLY A 377 -2.85 -7.90 19.18
C GLY A 377 -1.81 -7.12 19.98
N ILE A 378 -1.71 -5.81 19.83
CA ILE A 378 -0.81 -4.98 20.66
C ILE A 378 -1.34 -4.99 22.10
N GLU A 379 -0.50 -5.42 23.03
CA GLU A 379 -0.79 -5.45 24.45
C GLU A 379 -0.08 -4.30 25.17
N PRO A 380 -0.78 -3.21 25.54
CA PRO A 380 -0.18 -2.14 26.31
C PRO A 380 0.12 -2.60 27.73
N ARG A 381 1.16 -2.04 28.33
CA ARG A 381 1.57 -2.25 29.72
C ARG A 381 1.34 -0.97 30.52
N PRO A 382 0.15 -0.78 31.08
CA PRO A 382 -0.25 0.47 31.72
C PRO A 382 0.68 0.90 32.87
N ASP A 383 1.18 -0.05 33.65
CA ASP A 383 2.06 0.25 34.81
C ASP A 383 3.41 0.81 34.34
N ALA A 384 4.01 0.25 33.29
CA ALA A 384 5.26 0.76 32.71
C ALA A 384 5.06 2.16 32.10
N MET A 385 3.97 2.34 31.34
CA MET A 385 3.62 3.65 30.77
C MET A 385 3.39 4.69 31.88
N ARG A 386 2.68 4.33 32.91
CA ARG A 386 2.41 5.22 34.08
C ARG A 386 3.69 5.58 34.83
N ALA A 387 4.54 4.60 35.12
CA ALA A 387 5.81 4.82 35.77
C ALA A 387 6.70 5.79 34.96
N ALA A 388 6.75 5.63 33.65
CA ALA A 388 7.48 6.54 32.77
C ALA A 388 6.86 7.96 32.74
N ALA A 389 5.53 8.08 32.79
CA ALA A 389 4.85 9.37 32.82
C ALA A 389 5.05 10.14 34.10
N LEU A 390 5.41 9.46 35.20
CA LEU A 390 5.78 10.09 36.48
C LEU A 390 7.24 10.60 36.52
N GLN A 391 8.05 10.22 35.52
CA GLN A 391 9.41 10.73 35.35
C GLN A 391 9.41 12.01 34.55
N GLY A 392 10.21 13.00 34.94
CA GLY A 392 10.39 14.24 34.17
C GLY A 392 9.31 15.30 34.35
N HIS A 393 8.62 15.28 35.51
CA HIS A 393 7.69 16.35 35.94
C HIS A 393 6.60 16.67 34.91
N ALA A 394 5.97 15.64 34.35
CA ALA A 394 5.01 15.76 33.22
C ALA A 394 3.81 16.69 33.51
N THR A 395 3.54 17.02 34.79
CA THR A 395 2.47 17.93 35.26
C THR A 395 2.94 19.36 35.52
N ALA A 396 4.20 19.69 35.21
CA ALA A 396 4.75 21.04 35.47
C ALA A 396 3.96 22.16 34.75
N THR A 397 3.58 21.92 33.49
CA THR A 397 2.72 22.86 32.75
C THR A 397 1.35 23.07 33.42
N ASP A 398 0.78 22.01 33.97
CA ASP A 398 -0.51 22.08 34.67
C ASP A 398 -0.41 22.91 35.93
N LEU A 399 0.74 22.87 36.65
CA LEU A 399 1.01 23.75 37.81
C LEU A 399 1.12 25.21 37.37
N ALA A 400 1.79 25.51 36.27
CA ALA A 400 1.86 26.88 35.71
C ALA A 400 0.47 27.40 35.35
N ASP A 401 -0.33 26.59 34.66
CA ASP A 401 -1.72 26.93 34.33
C ASP A 401 -2.60 27.13 35.54
N TYR A 402 -2.37 26.33 36.61
CA TYR A 402 -3.05 26.49 37.89
C TYR A 402 -2.73 27.85 38.51
N LEU A 403 -1.46 28.26 38.53
CA LEU A 403 -1.06 29.55 39.08
C LEU A 403 -1.64 30.72 38.27
N VAL A 404 -1.70 30.59 36.94
CA VAL A 404 -2.36 31.57 36.07
C VAL A 404 -3.85 31.71 36.41
N LYS A 405 -4.56 30.58 36.59
CA LYS A 405 -5.97 30.58 37.01
C LYS A 405 -6.18 31.18 38.41
N LYS A 406 -5.15 31.15 39.26
CA LYS A 406 -5.11 31.84 40.58
C LYS A 406 -4.65 33.32 40.47
N GLY A 407 -4.53 33.87 39.25
CA GLY A 407 -4.24 35.28 38.98
C GLY A 407 -2.75 35.64 38.89
N ALA A 408 -1.86 34.68 38.70
CA ALA A 408 -0.45 34.98 38.39
C ALA A 408 -0.30 35.32 36.90
N ALA A 409 0.65 36.22 36.59
CA ALA A 409 1.07 36.37 35.20
C ALA A 409 1.75 35.07 34.70
N PHE A 410 1.58 34.71 33.43
CA PHE A 410 2.12 33.44 32.88
C PHE A 410 3.64 33.33 33.06
N ARG A 411 4.39 34.41 32.86
CA ARG A 411 5.85 34.43 32.99
C ARG A 411 6.27 34.16 34.46
N ASP A 412 5.60 34.78 35.40
CA ASP A 412 5.87 34.60 36.83
C ASP A 412 5.51 33.17 37.28
N ALA A 413 4.37 32.64 36.79
CA ALA A 413 3.97 31.27 37.04
C ALA A 413 5.01 30.27 36.48
N HIS A 414 5.47 30.46 35.25
CA HIS A 414 6.49 29.63 34.64
C HIS A 414 7.81 29.65 35.43
N GLU A 415 8.28 30.82 35.84
CA GLU A 415 9.50 30.97 36.66
C GLU A 415 9.36 30.28 38.00
N ALA A 416 8.21 30.44 38.70
CA ALA A 416 7.94 29.79 39.96
C ALA A 416 7.96 28.25 39.82
N VAL A 417 7.35 27.72 38.75
CA VAL A 417 7.33 26.27 38.45
C VAL A 417 8.71 25.77 38.08
N ALA A 418 9.51 26.52 37.30
CA ALA A 418 10.88 26.12 37.00
C ALA A 418 11.75 25.98 38.28
N LYS A 419 11.57 26.87 39.23
CA LYS A 419 12.24 26.79 40.56
C LYS A 419 11.75 25.56 41.36
N ALA A 420 10.45 25.26 41.29
CA ALA A 420 9.87 24.09 41.96
C ALA A 420 10.38 22.78 41.36
N VAL A 421 10.48 22.70 40.01
CA VAL A 421 11.04 21.56 39.29
C VAL A 421 12.49 21.34 39.71
N ARG A 422 13.33 22.39 39.68
CA ARG A 422 14.72 22.28 40.13
C ARG A 422 14.85 21.75 41.57
N PHE A 423 14.03 22.25 42.47
CA PHE A 423 14.01 21.78 43.85
C PHE A 423 13.59 20.30 43.97
N ALA A 424 12.62 19.88 43.14
CA ALA A 424 12.18 18.50 43.07
C ALA A 424 13.31 17.59 42.57
N ASP A 425 14.00 17.98 41.50
CA ASP A 425 15.18 17.28 40.94
C ASP A 425 16.30 17.13 41.97
N GLU A 426 16.66 18.22 42.66
CA GLU A 426 17.70 18.21 43.69
C GLU A 426 17.34 17.30 44.88
N SER A 427 16.06 17.09 45.15
CA SER A 427 15.56 16.18 46.20
C SER A 427 15.24 14.75 45.67
N GLY A 428 15.49 14.46 44.42
CA GLY A 428 15.22 13.15 43.81
C GLY A 428 13.73 12.76 43.77
N ARG A 429 12.82 13.73 43.76
CA ARG A 429 11.37 13.54 43.85
C ARG A 429 10.66 14.15 42.63
N ASP A 430 9.53 13.56 42.23
CA ASP A 430 8.63 14.22 41.29
C ASP A 430 7.91 15.41 41.92
N LEU A 431 7.47 16.37 41.09
CA LEU A 431 6.74 17.56 41.51
C LEU A 431 5.47 17.23 42.34
N ALA A 432 4.80 16.14 41.97
CA ALA A 432 3.62 15.64 42.64
C ALA A 432 3.90 15.07 44.05
N ALA A 433 5.15 14.76 44.36
CA ALA A 433 5.56 14.25 45.68
C ALA A 433 5.99 15.36 46.64
N LEU A 434 5.98 16.63 46.23
CA LEU A 434 6.28 17.75 47.10
C LEU A 434 5.09 18.04 48.03
N THR A 435 5.40 18.41 49.26
CA THR A 435 4.38 18.83 50.25
C THR A 435 3.80 20.20 49.89
N LEU A 436 2.64 20.52 50.43
CA LEU A 436 2.03 21.86 50.28
C LEU A 436 2.95 22.97 50.79
N ALA A 437 3.65 22.74 51.91
CA ALA A 437 4.58 23.69 52.48
C ALA A 437 5.77 23.97 51.54
N GLU A 438 6.32 22.93 50.93
CA GLU A 438 7.39 23.07 49.92
C GLU A 438 6.92 23.80 48.67
N LEU A 439 5.76 23.43 48.11
CA LEU A 439 5.19 24.10 46.96
C LEU A 439 4.91 25.59 47.19
N ARG A 440 4.40 25.95 48.40
CA ARG A 440 4.14 27.34 48.79
C ARG A 440 5.39 28.22 48.89
N ARG A 441 6.59 27.65 48.98
CA ARG A 441 7.86 28.39 48.88
C ARG A 441 8.02 29.08 47.55
N PHE A 442 7.46 28.52 46.48
CA PHE A 442 7.57 29.03 45.11
C PHE A 442 6.42 29.98 44.75
N SER A 443 5.21 29.78 45.33
CA SER A 443 4.10 30.73 45.21
C SER A 443 3.11 30.58 46.35
N ARG A 444 2.80 31.69 47.05
CA ARG A 444 1.77 31.74 48.08
C ARG A 444 0.36 31.50 47.58
N ARG A 445 0.16 31.51 46.23
CA ARG A 445 -1.14 31.24 45.58
C ARG A 445 -1.48 29.74 45.58
N ILE A 446 -0.56 28.87 45.95
CA ILE A 446 -0.74 27.43 45.96
C ILE A 446 -1.52 26.99 47.19
N ASP A 447 -2.65 26.32 46.97
CA ASP A 447 -3.50 25.73 47.99
C ASP A 447 -3.62 24.20 47.83
N ARG A 448 -4.35 23.54 48.77
CA ARG A 448 -4.53 22.06 48.75
C ARG A 448 -5.13 21.50 47.46
N ASP A 449 -5.89 22.30 46.74
CA ASP A 449 -6.47 21.90 45.45
C ASP A 449 -5.43 21.62 44.33
N VAL A 450 -4.18 22.07 44.51
CA VAL A 450 -3.05 21.79 43.61
C VAL A 450 -2.80 20.29 43.43
N PHE A 451 -3.01 19.48 44.46
CA PHE A 451 -2.80 18.03 44.40
C PHE A 451 -3.75 17.32 43.44
N ARG A 452 -4.89 17.91 43.07
CA ARG A 452 -5.76 17.40 41.98
C ARG A 452 -5.18 17.68 40.59
N VAL A 453 -4.44 18.78 40.48
CA VAL A 453 -3.82 19.21 39.22
C VAL A 453 -2.54 18.44 38.95
N LEU A 454 -1.77 18.12 39.99
CA LEU A 454 -0.48 17.41 39.86
C LEU A 454 -0.61 15.90 39.68
N THR A 455 -1.82 15.35 39.57
CA THR A 455 -2.01 13.95 39.22
C THR A 455 -2.02 13.78 37.68
N LEU A 456 -1.53 12.66 37.17
CA LEU A 456 -1.57 12.35 35.74
C LEU A 456 -3.02 12.35 35.22
N GLU A 457 -3.96 11.79 35.97
CA GLU A 457 -5.39 11.78 35.66
C GLU A 457 -5.99 13.19 35.65
N GLY A 458 -5.62 14.03 36.63
CA GLY A 458 -6.06 15.44 36.70
C GLY A 458 -5.59 16.24 35.48
N SER A 459 -4.33 16.07 35.11
CA SER A 459 -3.72 16.66 33.93
C SER A 459 -4.46 16.27 32.64
N ILE A 460 -4.63 14.97 32.40
CA ILE A 460 -5.34 14.44 31.21
C ILE A 460 -6.80 14.91 31.19
N ALA A 461 -7.53 14.79 32.31
CA ALA A 461 -8.95 15.13 32.42
C ALA A 461 -9.23 16.63 32.24
N ALA A 462 -8.27 17.49 32.49
CA ALA A 462 -8.39 18.94 32.32
C ALA A 462 -8.48 19.35 30.80
N ARG A 463 -7.95 18.57 29.88
CA ARG A 463 -7.87 18.88 28.44
C ARG A 463 -9.14 18.46 27.71
N ARG A 464 -10.25 19.21 27.91
CA ARG A 464 -11.61 18.88 27.45
C ARG A 464 -12.01 19.48 26.12
N HIS A 465 -11.16 20.30 25.50
CA HIS A 465 -11.42 20.87 24.18
C HIS A 465 -11.39 19.81 23.07
N THR A 466 -11.86 20.13 21.87
CA THR A 466 -11.78 19.24 20.71
C THR A 466 -10.31 18.92 20.39
N GLY A 467 -9.97 17.65 20.23
CA GLY A 467 -8.59 17.20 20.06
C GLY A 467 -7.80 17.06 21.37
N GLY A 468 -8.39 17.34 22.53
CA GLY A 468 -7.75 17.16 23.83
C GLY A 468 -7.73 15.70 24.31
N THR A 469 -6.88 15.44 25.32
CA THR A 469 -6.57 14.08 25.80
C THR A 469 -7.56 13.52 26.83
N ALA A 470 -8.57 14.30 27.25
CA ALA A 470 -9.54 13.82 28.24
C ALA A 470 -10.23 12.52 27.76
N PRO A 471 -10.34 11.48 28.60
CA PRO A 471 -10.90 10.18 28.17
C PRO A 471 -12.28 10.27 27.50
N ALA A 472 -13.13 11.21 27.95
CA ALA A 472 -14.43 11.46 27.31
C ALA A 472 -14.28 11.99 25.87
N ARG A 473 -13.26 12.82 25.61
CA ARG A 473 -12.94 13.33 24.26
C ARG A 473 -12.36 12.25 23.38
N VAL A 474 -11.47 11.42 23.91
CA VAL A 474 -10.92 10.27 23.16
C VAL A 474 -12.03 9.31 22.74
N ARG A 475 -12.95 8.95 23.67
CA ARG A 475 -14.13 8.12 23.31
C ARG A 475 -15.04 8.80 22.29
N ALA A 476 -15.25 10.11 22.39
CA ALA A 476 -16.05 10.85 21.41
C ALA A 476 -15.39 10.87 20.02
N ALA A 477 -14.07 11.05 19.96
CA ALA A 477 -13.30 10.99 18.73
C ALA A 477 -13.32 9.58 18.11
N ALA A 478 -13.14 8.52 18.92
CA ALA A 478 -13.25 7.13 18.45
C ALA A 478 -14.62 6.83 17.85
N ARG A 479 -15.72 7.31 18.49
CA ARG A 479 -17.08 7.17 17.93
C ARG A 479 -17.27 7.96 16.64
N ALA A 480 -16.69 9.15 16.51
CA ALA A 480 -16.73 9.93 15.27
C ALA A 480 -15.94 9.22 14.15
N ALA A 481 -14.74 8.73 14.44
CA ALA A 481 -13.92 7.95 13.52
C ALA A 481 -14.68 6.70 13.01
N ARG A 482 -15.35 5.97 13.89
CA ARG A 482 -16.17 4.80 13.53
C ARG A 482 -17.35 5.16 12.59
N ARG A 483 -17.95 6.34 12.76
CA ARG A 483 -18.98 6.83 11.81
C ARG A 483 -18.39 7.13 10.42
N LEU A 484 -17.21 7.77 10.36
CA LEU A 484 -16.51 8.02 9.09
C LEU A 484 -16.17 6.71 8.35
N LEU A 485 -15.75 5.68 9.07
CA LEU A 485 -15.44 4.36 8.48
C LEU A 485 -16.67 3.65 7.91
N ARG A 486 -17.87 3.92 8.45
CA ARG A 486 -19.14 3.33 7.96
C ARG A 486 -19.76 4.10 6.79
N ALA A 487 -19.43 5.38 6.66
CA ALA A 487 -20.01 6.25 5.64
C ALA A 487 -19.25 6.24 4.31
N GLY A 488 -18.06 5.71 4.28
CA GLY A 488 -17.17 5.63 3.11
C GLY A 488 -16.45 4.32 2.95
#